data_85bb6a3dca2a9c19adddbb42ba830236
#
_entry.id   85bb6a3dca2a9c19adddbb42ba830236
#
_cell.length_a   1.000
_cell.length_b   1.000
_cell.length_c   1.000
_cell.angle_alpha   90.00
_cell.angle_beta   90.00
_cell.angle_gamma   90.00
#
_symmetry.space_group_name_H-M   'P 1'
#
loop_
_entity.id
_entity.type
_entity.pdbx_description
1 polymer ?
#
loop_
_entity_poly.entity_id
_entity_poly.type
_entity_poly.pdbx_seq_one_letter_code
_entity_poly.pdbx_strand_id
1 'polypeptide(L)'
;YVAFDNNGTLFNRVRLEGKKIKADVVLGLDSYQIEDAQKLNIFEPNKVDLSQLRLPIKWENHTFLPFDYAQYAFIYDKNKLTSPPKSLKELVERQDLKVLYQDPRTSSIGRGLLLWMNVVYPEADVANAWKTLSKHTVTVTKGWTESYGAFLKGEGDLVLSVNTSPIYHILSEQKDNYVATEFAEGSVLQVEVAAKVANRNNACADEFLGFLLSPQAQADIAKNNVMLPVVETNIESHIDALNSRAKSMRILDTTTVTSEQLKGWINQWQKA
;
A
#
# COMPACT_ATOMS: atom_id res chain seq x y z
N TYR A 1 -17.63 -10.46 11.65
CA TYR A 1 -16.52 -9.58 11.26
C TYR A 1 -15.43 -9.60 12.32
N VAL A 2 -14.19 -9.81 11.89
CA VAL A 2 -13.00 -9.78 12.76
C VAL A 2 -11.99 -8.82 12.12
N ALA A 3 -11.64 -7.76 12.83
CA ALA A 3 -10.68 -6.77 12.38
C ALA A 3 -9.26 -7.09 12.89
N PHE A 4 -8.27 -6.69 12.12
CA PHE A 4 -6.84 -6.78 12.46
C PHE A 4 -6.18 -5.42 12.32
N ASP A 5 -5.13 -5.17 13.09
CA ASP A 5 -4.45 -3.88 13.14
C ASP A 5 -3.77 -3.51 11.80
N ASN A 6 -3.34 -4.51 11.05
CA ASN A 6 -2.67 -4.34 9.77
C ASN A 6 -2.73 -5.63 8.93
N ASN A 7 -2.40 -5.52 7.65
CA ASN A 7 -2.45 -6.65 6.73
C ASN A 7 -1.40 -7.74 7.01
N GLY A 8 -0.29 -7.43 7.62
CA GLY A 8 0.69 -8.41 8.05
C GLY A 8 0.13 -9.32 9.14
N THR A 9 -0.55 -8.74 10.12
CA THR A 9 -1.26 -9.49 11.17
C THR A 9 -2.39 -10.32 10.58
N LEU A 10 -3.19 -9.77 9.66
CA LEU A 10 -4.22 -10.49 8.92
C LEU A 10 -3.62 -11.69 8.19
N PHE A 11 -2.57 -11.49 7.40
CA PHE A 11 -1.96 -12.57 6.63
C PHE A 11 -1.37 -13.66 7.53
N ASN A 12 -0.70 -13.30 8.61
CA ASN A 12 -0.18 -14.26 9.59
C ASN A 12 -1.30 -15.10 10.21
N ARG A 13 -2.44 -14.50 10.53
CA ARG A 13 -3.61 -15.22 11.04
C ARG A 13 -4.14 -16.21 10.01
N VAL A 14 -4.33 -15.78 8.78
CA VAL A 14 -4.78 -16.63 7.67
C VAL A 14 -3.83 -17.82 7.47
N ARG A 15 -2.52 -17.57 7.50
CA ARG A 15 -1.50 -18.61 7.36
C ARG A 15 -1.53 -19.62 8.51
N LEU A 16 -1.70 -19.17 9.74
CA LEU A 16 -1.76 -20.04 10.93
C LEU A 16 -3.02 -20.90 10.95
N GLU A 17 -4.16 -20.36 10.57
CA GLU A 17 -5.41 -21.11 10.49
C GLU A 17 -5.43 -22.10 9.32
N GLY A 18 -4.83 -21.70 8.20
CA GLY A 18 -4.78 -22.52 6.99
C GLY A 18 -6.14 -23.08 6.59
N LYS A 19 -6.23 -24.37 6.35
CA LYS A 19 -7.49 -25.06 5.99
C LYS A 19 -8.55 -25.06 7.08
N LYS A 20 -8.21 -24.69 8.31
CA LYS A 20 -9.15 -24.59 9.45
C LYS A 20 -9.80 -23.21 9.56
N ILE A 21 -9.47 -22.30 8.65
CA ILE A 21 -10.05 -20.95 8.64
C ILE A 21 -11.56 -21.00 8.60
N LYS A 22 -12.22 -20.20 9.43
CA LYS A 22 -13.69 -20.14 9.51
C LYS A 22 -14.27 -18.97 8.71
N ALA A 23 -13.45 -18.07 8.25
CA ALA A 23 -13.90 -16.94 7.44
C ALA A 23 -14.39 -17.39 6.06
N ASP A 24 -15.37 -16.70 5.51
CA ASP A 24 -15.84 -16.88 4.13
C ASP A 24 -15.08 -15.99 3.15
N VAL A 25 -14.67 -14.82 3.60
CA VAL A 25 -13.90 -13.82 2.83
C VAL A 25 -12.76 -13.28 3.68
N VAL A 26 -11.61 -13.09 3.06
CA VAL A 26 -10.47 -12.35 3.61
C VAL A 26 -10.35 -11.05 2.84
N LEU A 27 -10.38 -9.92 3.55
CA LEU A 27 -10.36 -8.56 2.98
C LEU A 27 -9.16 -7.79 3.55
N GLY A 28 -8.35 -7.19 2.68
CA GLY A 28 -7.25 -6.33 3.10
C GLY A 28 -5.85 -6.96 3.01
N LEU A 29 -5.69 -8.01 2.21
CA LEU A 29 -4.37 -8.40 1.75
C LEU A 29 -3.90 -7.42 0.67
N ASP A 30 -2.61 -7.32 0.44
CA ASP A 30 -2.07 -6.55 -0.69
C ASP A 30 -1.59 -7.44 -1.84
N SER A 31 -1.38 -6.84 -3.01
CA SER A 31 -0.98 -7.56 -4.21
C SER A 31 0.35 -8.31 -4.06
N TYR A 32 1.24 -7.88 -3.17
CA TYR A 32 2.53 -8.54 -2.92
C TYR A 32 2.43 -9.76 -2.00
N GLN A 33 1.29 -9.98 -1.39
CA GLN A 33 0.99 -11.16 -0.59
C GLN A 33 0.30 -12.26 -1.41
N ILE A 34 -0.15 -11.97 -2.62
CA ILE A 34 -0.95 -12.90 -3.44
C ILE A 34 -0.20 -14.22 -3.68
N GLU A 35 1.07 -14.18 -4.07
CA GLU A 35 1.84 -15.39 -4.35
C GLU A 35 1.93 -16.32 -3.11
N ASP A 36 2.22 -15.75 -1.94
CA ASP A 36 2.29 -16.53 -0.70
C ASP A 36 0.90 -16.99 -0.24
N ALA A 37 -0.14 -16.17 -0.46
CA ALA A 37 -1.53 -16.55 -0.15
C ALA A 37 -2.02 -17.70 -1.05
N GLN A 38 -1.67 -17.70 -2.33
CA GLN A 38 -2.00 -18.80 -3.26
C GLN A 38 -1.37 -20.13 -2.82
N LYS A 39 -0.15 -20.11 -2.30
CA LYS A 39 0.55 -21.30 -1.78
C LYS A 39 -0.17 -21.97 -0.60
N LEU A 40 -1.04 -21.26 0.10
CA LEU A 40 -1.84 -21.82 1.19
C LEU A 40 -2.94 -22.78 0.71
N ASN A 41 -3.34 -22.70 -0.57
CA ASN A 41 -4.40 -23.51 -1.18
C ASN A 41 -5.72 -23.48 -0.39
N ILE A 42 -6.12 -22.29 0.06
CA ILE A 42 -7.35 -22.07 0.84
C ILE A 42 -8.31 -21.08 0.16
N PHE A 43 -7.92 -20.47 -0.93
CA PHE A 43 -8.75 -19.53 -1.69
C PHE A 43 -9.22 -20.17 -3.00
N GLU A 44 -10.34 -19.70 -3.50
CA GLU A 44 -10.91 -20.14 -4.77
C GLU A 44 -11.29 -18.93 -5.64
N PRO A 45 -11.35 -19.10 -6.98
CA PRO A 45 -11.79 -18.04 -7.88
C PRO A 45 -13.21 -17.55 -7.53
N ASN A 46 -13.40 -16.23 -7.68
CA ASN A 46 -14.72 -15.60 -7.60
C ASN A 46 -15.32 -15.46 -9.00
N LYS A 47 -16.62 -15.06 -9.03
CA LYS A 47 -17.40 -14.89 -10.26
C LYS A 47 -17.55 -13.43 -10.69
N VAL A 48 -16.77 -12.52 -10.09
CA VAL A 48 -16.89 -11.09 -10.38
C VAL A 48 -16.37 -10.78 -11.76
N ASP A 49 -17.08 -9.95 -12.51
CA ASP A 49 -16.66 -9.48 -13.81
C ASP A 49 -15.51 -8.45 -13.69
N LEU A 50 -14.31 -8.84 -14.14
CA LEU A 50 -13.12 -7.99 -14.08
C LEU A 50 -13.10 -6.92 -15.18
N SER A 51 -13.98 -6.95 -16.19
CA SER A 51 -14.00 -5.97 -17.28
C SER A 51 -14.33 -4.56 -16.82
N GLN A 52 -14.98 -4.41 -15.69
CA GLN A 52 -15.31 -3.12 -15.06
C GLN A 52 -14.12 -2.45 -14.36
N LEU A 53 -13.02 -3.16 -14.13
CA LEU A 53 -11.85 -2.62 -13.44
C LEU A 53 -11.18 -1.48 -14.22
N ARG A 54 -10.78 -0.45 -13.50
CA ARG A 54 -10.09 0.75 -14.00
C ARG A 54 -8.77 0.98 -13.26
N LEU A 55 -8.00 -0.09 -13.07
CA LEU A 55 -6.66 0.00 -12.53
C LEU A 55 -5.68 0.53 -13.58
N PRO A 56 -4.62 1.23 -13.17
CA PRO A 56 -3.56 1.67 -14.09
C PRO A 56 -2.64 0.53 -14.57
N ILE A 57 -2.90 -0.69 -14.11
CA ILE A 57 -2.22 -1.93 -14.53
C ILE A 57 -3.26 -2.96 -14.96
N LYS A 58 -2.85 -3.90 -15.82
CA LYS A 58 -3.71 -5.02 -16.18
C LYS A 58 -3.89 -5.96 -14.99
N TRP A 59 -5.13 -6.37 -14.73
CA TRP A 59 -5.48 -7.30 -13.68
C TRP A 59 -6.17 -8.54 -14.25
N GLU A 60 -5.56 -9.70 -14.07
CA GLU A 60 -6.06 -10.97 -14.62
C GLU A 60 -6.30 -12.03 -13.55
N ASN A 61 -6.12 -11.69 -12.29
CA ASN A 61 -6.30 -12.62 -11.19
C ASN A 61 -7.78 -12.75 -10.80
N HIS A 62 -8.36 -13.92 -11.00
CA HIS A 62 -9.77 -14.21 -10.69
C HIS A 62 -10.01 -14.66 -9.24
N THR A 63 -8.96 -14.89 -8.46
CA THR A 63 -9.06 -15.30 -7.06
C THR A 63 -8.97 -14.10 -6.11
N PHE A 64 -8.02 -13.21 -6.36
CA PHE A 64 -7.80 -12.01 -5.56
C PHE A 64 -8.34 -10.79 -6.29
N LEU A 65 -9.41 -10.21 -5.71
CA LEU A 65 -10.15 -9.10 -6.29
C LEU A 65 -9.60 -7.77 -5.75
N PRO A 66 -9.11 -6.85 -6.60
CA PRO A 66 -8.71 -5.53 -6.14
C PRO A 66 -9.95 -4.72 -5.74
N PHE A 67 -9.87 -3.96 -4.66
CA PHE A 67 -10.98 -3.10 -4.24
C PHE A 67 -10.56 -1.64 -4.01
N ASP A 68 -9.28 -1.35 -3.88
CA ASP A 68 -8.72 0.00 -3.91
C ASP A 68 -7.23 -0.04 -4.27
N TYR A 69 -6.64 1.13 -4.51
CA TYR A 69 -5.22 1.25 -4.78
C TYR A 69 -4.71 2.66 -4.50
N ALA A 70 -3.40 2.79 -4.38
CA ALA A 70 -2.66 4.06 -4.37
C ALA A 70 -1.22 3.84 -4.81
N GLN A 71 -0.44 4.92 -4.96
CA GLN A 71 1.00 4.85 -5.14
C GLN A 71 1.72 5.20 -3.83
N TYR A 72 2.80 4.49 -3.52
CA TYR A 72 3.64 4.87 -2.38
C TYR A 72 4.24 6.24 -2.59
N ALA A 73 4.28 7.03 -1.52
CA ALA A 73 4.86 8.35 -1.48
C ALA A 73 5.33 8.67 -0.07
N PHE A 74 6.27 9.57 0.05
CA PHE A 74 6.60 10.19 1.34
C PHE A 74 5.75 11.44 1.53
N ILE A 75 5.24 11.62 2.74
CA ILE A 75 4.41 12.77 3.12
C ILE A 75 5.26 13.72 3.93
N TYR A 76 5.13 15.01 3.66
CA TYR A 76 5.80 16.09 4.39
C TYR A 76 4.87 17.26 4.64
N ASP A 77 5.21 18.10 5.61
CA ASP A 77 4.52 19.36 5.89
C ASP A 77 5.23 20.49 5.12
N LYS A 78 4.56 21.09 4.11
CA LYS A 78 5.13 22.17 3.28
C LYS A 78 5.49 23.44 4.07
N ASN A 79 4.90 23.63 5.25
CA ASN A 79 5.20 24.75 6.13
C ASN A 79 6.50 24.54 6.94
N LYS A 80 6.94 23.30 7.07
CA LYS A 80 8.17 22.92 7.80
C LYS A 80 9.32 22.55 6.86
N LEU A 81 9.04 21.82 5.80
CA LEU A 81 10.01 21.39 4.79
C LEU A 81 9.76 22.14 3.48
N THR A 82 10.53 23.19 3.24
CA THR A 82 10.39 24.05 2.06
C THR A 82 11.13 23.54 0.83
N SER A 83 12.08 22.63 1.00
CA SER A 83 12.85 22.00 -0.08
C SER A 83 12.73 20.47 0.02
N PRO A 84 11.59 19.90 -0.39
CA PRO A 84 11.39 18.45 -0.34
C PRO A 84 12.29 17.75 -1.38
N PRO A 85 12.67 16.49 -1.13
CA PRO A 85 13.42 15.71 -2.10
C PRO A 85 12.59 15.45 -3.36
N LYS A 86 13.24 15.50 -4.53
CA LYS A 86 12.60 15.32 -5.84
C LYS A 86 12.77 13.92 -6.42
N SER A 87 13.51 13.07 -5.72
CA SER A 87 13.74 11.69 -6.11
C SER A 87 13.92 10.80 -4.88
N LEU A 88 13.72 9.49 -5.04
CA LEU A 88 14.00 8.53 -3.98
C LEU A 88 15.50 8.55 -3.62
N LYS A 89 16.37 8.65 -4.63
CA LYS A 89 17.81 8.75 -4.41
C LYS A 89 18.19 9.98 -3.61
N GLU A 90 17.60 11.13 -3.92
CA GLU A 90 17.81 12.37 -3.15
C GLU A 90 17.35 12.21 -1.69
N LEU A 91 16.19 11.61 -1.45
CA LEU A 91 15.72 11.33 -0.09
C LEU A 91 16.71 10.44 0.68
N VAL A 92 17.26 9.42 0.03
CA VAL A 92 18.23 8.51 0.65
C VAL A 92 19.55 9.22 0.96
N GLU A 93 20.01 10.09 0.10
CA GLU A 93 21.33 10.76 0.20
C GLU A 93 21.33 11.97 1.15
N ARG A 94 20.21 12.67 1.29
CA ARG A 94 20.12 13.91 2.07
C ARG A 94 20.07 13.66 3.57
N GLN A 95 21.20 13.82 4.23
CA GLN A 95 21.36 13.60 5.68
C GLN A 95 20.70 14.68 6.56
N ASP A 96 20.27 15.79 5.97
CA ASP A 96 19.50 16.85 6.64
C ASP A 96 18.04 16.48 6.87
N LEU A 97 17.53 15.44 6.20
CA LEU A 97 16.17 14.98 6.31
C LEU A 97 16.03 13.91 7.40
N LYS A 98 14.96 14.00 8.21
CA LYS A 98 14.57 12.98 9.18
C LYS A 98 13.43 12.14 8.62
N VAL A 99 13.69 10.85 8.37
CA VAL A 99 12.78 9.95 7.69
C VAL A 99 12.15 8.95 8.66
N LEU A 100 10.86 8.72 8.50
CA LEU A 100 10.08 7.71 9.19
C LEU A 100 9.53 6.70 8.17
N TYR A 101 9.68 5.41 8.44
CA TYR A 101 9.06 4.37 7.62
C TYR A 101 8.75 3.12 8.45
N GLN A 102 8.14 2.12 7.84
CA GLN A 102 7.67 0.93 8.53
C GLN A 102 8.53 -0.30 8.21
N ASP A 103 8.57 -1.21 9.15
CA ASP A 103 9.28 -2.47 9.02
C ASP A 103 8.65 -3.34 7.91
N PRO A 104 9.40 -3.72 6.87
CA PRO A 104 8.88 -4.51 5.76
C PRO A 104 8.48 -5.94 6.16
N ARG A 105 8.86 -6.41 7.33
CA ARG A 105 8.46 -7.72 7.87
C ARG A 105 7.03 -7.71 8.38
N THR A 106 6.54 -6.57 8.84
CA THR A 106 5.24 -6.44 9.52
C THR A 106 4.25 -5.52 8.80
N SER A 107 4.72 -4.68 7.88
CA SER A 107 3.90 -3.70 7.17
C SER A 107 3.97 -3.87 5.66
N SER A 108 2.82 -3.82 5.00
CA SER A 108 2.74 -3.78 3.53
C SER A 108 3.34 -2.50 2.96
N ILE A 109 3.14 -1.37 3.65
CA ILE A 109 3.71 -0.10 3.22
C ILE A 109 5.23 -0.15 3.33
N GLY A 110 5.76 -0.74 4.39
CA GLY A 110 7.21 -1.01 4.52
C GLY A 110 7.74 -1.90 3.40
N ARG A 111 6.99 -2.94 3.00
CA ARG A 111 7.32 -3.75 1.81
C ARG A 111 7.29 -2.93 0.53
N GLY A 112 6.39 -1.96 0.43
CA GLY A 112 6.37 -1.03 -0.69
C GLY A 112 7.68 -0.27 -0.86
N LEU A 113 8.29 0.21 0.23
CA LEU A 113 9.60 0.85 0.18
C LEU A 113 10.70 -0.13 -0.20
N LEU A 114 10.62 -1.36 0.30
CA LEU A 114 11.55 -2.43 -0.06
C LEU A 114 11.57 -2.67 -1.58
N LEU A 115 10.38 -2.79 -2.17
CA LEU A 115 10.20 -2.90 -3.63
C LEU A 115 10.74 -1.67 -4.35
N TRP A 116 10.36 -0.48 -3.90
CA TRP A 116 10.74 0.78 -4.50
C TRP A 116 12.26 0.95 -4.55
N MET A 117 12.95 0.67 -3.45
CA MET A 117 14.42 0.70 -3.39
C MET A 117 15.05 -0.28 -4.39
N ASN A 118 14.54 -1.51 -4.45
CA ASN A 118 15.11 -2.56 -5.32
C ASN A 118 14.78 -2.37 -6.81
N VAL A 119 13.77 -1.60 -7.16
CA VAL A 119 13.44 -1.25 -8.54
C VAL A 119 14.22 -0.01 -9.02
N VAL A 120 14.47 0.94 -8.12
CA VAL A 120 15.17 2.19 -8.45
C VAL A 120 16.68 2.03 -8.45
N TYR A 121 17.24 1.31 -7.48
CA TYR A 121 18.68 1.11 -7.36
C TYR A 121 19.14 -0.16 -8.11
N PRO A 122 20.30 -0.13 -8.76
CA PRO A 122 20.97 -1.34 -9.19
C PRO A 122 21.21 -2.30 -8.01
N GLU A 123 21.11 -3.60 -8.22
CA GLU A 123 21.25 -4.62 -7.16
C GLU A 123 22.52 -4.42 -6.31
N ALA A 124 23.63 -4.08 -6.95
CA ALA A 124 24.91 -3.85 -6.27
C ALA A 124 24.90 -2.64 -5.29
N ASP A 125 23.97 -1.70 -5.48
CA ASP A 125 23.94 -0.44 -4.73
C ASP A 125 22.88 -0.44 -3.61
N VAL A 126 21.91 -1.34 -3.65
CA VAL A 126 20.77 -1.35 -2.71
C VAL A 126 21.20 -1.43 -1.25
N ALA A 127 22.16 -2.31 -0.93
CA ALA A 127 22.65 -2.46 0.44
C ALA A 127 23.27 -1.17 0.97
N ASN A 128 24.04 -0.48 0.15
CA ASN A 128 24.63 0.81 0.52
C ASN A 128 23.57 1.91 0.65
N ALA A 129 22.56 1.90 -0.22
CA ALA A 129 21.44 2.84 -0.14
C ALA A 129 20.67 2.68 1.19
N TRP A 130 20.41 1.46 1.65
CA TRP A 130 19.82 1.21 2.97
C TRP A 130 20.69 1.72 4.12
N LYS A 131 22.00 1.48 4.07
CA LYS A 131 22.96 2.02 5.07
C LYS A 131 22.95 3.56 5.08
N THR A 132 22.85 4.18 3.92
CA THR A 132 22.81 5.63 3.81
C THR A 132 21.49 6.17 4.40
N LEU A 133 20.36 5.57 4.06
CA LEU A 133 19.04 5.95 4.61
C LEU A 133 19.00 5.76 6.13
N SER A 134 19.58 4.68 6.65
CA SER A 134 19.56 4.38 8.11
C SER A 134 20.20 5.48 8.95
N LYS A 135 21.19 6.20 8.40
CA LYS A 135 21.88 7.29 9.12
C LYS A 135 20.97 8.46 9.50
N HIS A 136 19.89 8.67 8.76
CA HIS A 136 18.91 9.72 9.02
C HIS A 136 17.47 9.22 9.15
N THR A 137 17.29 7.93 9.36
CA THR A 137 16.02 7.32 9.75
C THR A 137 15.80 7.51 11.25
N VAL A 138 14.72 8.19 11.63
CA VAL A 138 14.39 8.45 13.05
C VAL A 138 13.96 7.16 13.73
N THR A 139 13.05 6.45 13.10
CA THR A 139 12.58 5.15 13.57
C THR A 139 11.95 4.33 12.44
N VAL A 140 11.98 3.03 12.61
CA VAL A 140 11.27 2.06 11.79
C VAL A 140 10.19 1.44 12.66
N THR A 141 8.93 1.73 12.36
CA THR A 141 7.80 1.29 13.21
C THR A 141 7.22 -0.04 12.72
N LYS A 142 6.48 -0.70 13.60
CA LYS A 142 5.78 -1.96 13.28
C LYS A 142 4.73 -1.77 12.18
N GLY A 143 4.00 -0.65 12.20
CA GLY A 143 2.91 -0.37 11.28
C GLY A 143 2.80 1.11 10.92
N TRP A 144 1.88 1.39 10.01
CA TRP A 144 1.66 2.75 9.48
C TRP A 144 1.16 3.72 10.56
N THR A 145 0.24 3.30 11.43
CA THR A 145 -0.36 4.17 12.45
C THR A 145 0.68 4.80 13.36
N GLU A 146 1.68 4.03 13.78
CA GLU A 146 2.73 4.51 14.67
C GLU A 146 3.65 5.52 13.97
N SER A 147 4.10 5.24 12.74
CA SER A 147 4.99 6.15 12.01
C SER A 147 4.28 7.43 11.57
N TYR A 148 3.05 7.30 11.09
CA TYR A 148 2.27 8.48 10.68
C TYR A 148 1.90 9.35 11.88
N GLY A 149 1.55 8.73 13.01
CA GLY A 149 1.33 9.43 14.27
C GLY A 149 2.57 10.17 14.78
N ALA A 150 3.75 9.55 14.68
CA ALA A 150 5.03 10.20 15.02
C ALA A 150 5.32 11.40 14.11
N PHE A 151 5.07 11.25 12.81
CA PHE A 151 5.20 12.35 11.85
C PHE A 151 4.27 13.54 12.20
N LEU A 152 3.01 13.27 12.50
CA LEU A 152 2.05 14.31 12.87
C LEU A 152 2.43 15.04 14.16
N LYS A 153 3.17 14.39 15.06
CA LYS A 153 3.76 15.00 16.26
C LYS A 153 5.04 15.79 15.98
N GLY A 154 5.54 15.77 14.72
CA GLY A 154 6.74 16.50 14.33
C GLY A 154 8.05 15.76 14.62
N GLU A 155 8.03 14.45 14.82
CA GLU A 155 9.22 13.64 15.12
C GLU A 155 10.10 13.37 13.88
N GLY A 156 9.59 13.61 12.67
CA GLY A 156 10.32 13.48 11.42
C GLY A 156 9.84 14.44 10.35
N ASP A 157 10.65 14.66 9.32
CA ASP A 157 10.35 15.56 8.21
C ASP A 157 9.48 14.89 7.13
N LEU A 158 9.71 13.59 6.92
CA LEU A 158 8.98 12.79 5.94
C LEU A 158 8.61 11.43 6.54
N VAL A 159 7.41 10.97 6.18
CA VAL A 159 6.91 9.65 6.53
C VAL A 159 6.47 8.89 5.30
N LEU A 160 6.83 7.61 5.22
CA LEU A 160 6.35 6.72 4.17
C LEU A 160 4.85 6.47 4.33
N SER A 161 4.10 6.72 3.27
CA SER A 161 2.67 6.49 3.15
C SER A 161 2.28 6.30 1.68
N VAL A 162 1.13 6.82 1.31
CA VAL A 162 0.59 6.77 -0.06
C VAL A 162 0.20 8.16 -0.53
N ASN A 163 0.13 8.36 -1.85
CA ASN A 163 -0.13 9.65 -2.47
C ASN A 163 -1.52 10.24 -2.16
N THR A 164 -2.43 9.45 -1.64
CA THR A 164 -3.76 9.90 -1.22
C THR A 164 -3.81 10.42 0.22
N SER A 165 -2.79 10.19 1.03
CA SER A 165 -2.78 10.58 2.44
C SER A 165 -3.06 12.07 2.69
N PRO A 166 -2.53 13.03 1.90
CA PRO A 166 -2.84 14.44 2.08
C PRO A 166 -4.33 14.78 1.95
N ILE A 167 -5.07 13.99 1.20
CA ILE A 167 -6.48 14.22 0.94
C ILE A 167 -7.32 14.01 2.21
N TYR A 168 -6.95 13.04 3.04
CA TYR A 168 -7.58 12.87 4.35
C TYR A 168 -7.56 14.18 5.17
N HIS A 169 -6.41 14.83 5.24
CA HIS A 169 -6.27 16.08 6.00
C HIS A 169 -7.08 17.23 5.40
N ILE A 170 -7.15 17.31 4.08
CA ILE A 170 -7.96 18.33 3.39
C ILE A 170 -9.44 18.13 3.68
N LEU A 171 -9.93 16.90 3.55
CA LEU A 171 -11.36 16.60 3.64
C LEU A 171 -11.85 16.50 5.09
N SER A 172 -11.07 15.92 5.99
CA SER A 172 -11.48 15.66 7.36
C SER A 172 -11.06 16.74 8.35
N GLU A 173 -9.94 17.43 8.10
CA GLU A 173 -9.36 18.40 9.01
C GLU A 173 -9.27 19.82 8.44
N GLN A 174 -9.61 20.01 7.16
CA GLN A 174 -9.47 21.28 6.41
C GLN A 174 -8.04 21.82 6.44
N LYS A 175 -7.06 20.92 6.43
CA LYS A 175 -5.62 21.22 6.39
C LYS A 175 -5.03 20.85 5.03
N ASP A 176 -4.35 21.78 4.40
CA ASP A 176 -3.72 21.61 3.09
C ASP A 176 -2.18 21.64 3.13
N ASN A 177 -1.60 21.62 4.32
CA ASN A 177 -0.17 21.73 4.52
C ASN A 177 0.58 20.41 4.31
N TYR A 178 -0.08 19.25 4.38
CA TYR A 178 0.53 17.96 4.11
C TYR A 178 0.52 17.67 2.60
N VAL A 179 1.67 17.25 2.08
CA VAL A 179 1.91 17.05 0.65
C VAL A 179 2.62 15.73 0.42
N ALA A 180 2.25 15.02 -0.64
CA ALA A 180 2.96 13.83 -1.09
C ALA A 180 4.13 14.20 -2.01
N THR A 181 5.26 13.53 -1.86
CA THR A 181 6.39 13.67 -2.77
C THR A 181 6.05 13.17 -4.17
N GLU A 182 6.66 13.79 -5.17
CA GLU A 182 6.59 13.37 -6.57
C GLU A 182 8.01 13.05 -7.04
N PHE A 183 8.40 11.78 -6.92
CA PHE A 183 9.76 11.37 -7.26
C PHE A 183 9.93 11.14 -8.76
N ALA A 184 11.04 11.65 -9.31
CA ALA A 184 11.36 11.58 -10.73
C ALA A 184 11.48 10.14 -11.27
N GLU A 185 11.90 9.20 -10.43
CA GLU A 185 11.99 7.78 -10.81
C GLU A 185 10.61 7.13 -11.03
N GLY A 186 9.54 7.73 -10.48
CA GLY A 186 8.23 7.11 -10.39
C GLY A 186 8.00 6.42 -9.06
N SER A 187 6.92 5.67 -8.94
CA SER A 187 6.57 4.97 -7.71
C SER A 187 5.89 3.63 -7.98
N VAL A 188 5.82 2.83 -6.96
CA VAL A 188 5.23 1.49 -6.94
C VAL A 188 3.78 1.58 -6.48
N LEU A 189 2.91 0.72 -7.02
CA LEU A 189 1.50 0.62 -6.60
C LEU A 189 1.35 -0.19 -5.32
N GLN A 190 0.44 0.26 -4.46
CA GLN A 190 -0.24 -0.57 -3.49
C GLN A 190 -1.63 -0.88 -4.02
N VAL A 191 -1.97 -2.16 -4.14
CA VAL A 191 -3.31 -2.63 -4.50
C VAL A 191 -3.80 -3.52 -3.37
N GLU A 192 -4.92 -3.16 -2.76
CA GLU A 192 -5.55 -3.97 -1.73
C GLU A 192 -6.55 -4.93 -2.35
N VAL A 193 -6.56 -6.17 -1.87
CA VAL A 193 -7.33 -7.25 -2.46
C VAL A 193 -8.17 -8.00 -1.43
N ALA A 194 -9.27 -8.57 -1.92
CA ALA A 194 -10.14 -9.48 -1.20
C ALA A 194 -10.21 -10.83 -1.90
N ALA A 195 -10.37 -11.91 -1.15
CA ALA A 195 -10.52 -13.25 -1.70
C ALA A 195 -11.53 -14.08 -0.90
N LYS A 196 -12.30 -14.93 -1.59
CA LYS A 196 -13.16 -15.87 -0.90
C LYS A 196 -12.43 -17.16 -0.56
N VAL A 197 -12.76 -17.71 0.59
CA VAL A 197 -12.20 -18.97 1.09
C VAL A 197 -12.88 -20.15 0.40
N ALA A 198 -12.07 -21.11 -0.04
CA ALA A 198 -12.56 -22.30 -0.73
C ALA A 198 -13.39 -23.22 0.17
N ASN A 199 -14.32 -23.94 -0.46
CA ASN A 199 -15.14 -24.98 0.19
C ASN A 199 -16.01 -24.50 1.35
N ARG A 200 -16.37 -23.20 1.38
CA ARG A 200 -17.26 -22.63 2.40
C ARG A 200 -18.74 -22.73 2.03
N ASN A 201 -19.04 -23.06 0.78
CA ASN A 201 -20.40 -23.20 0.26
C ASN A 201 -21.33 -22.03 0.59
N ASN A 202 -20.77 -20.81 0.57
CA ASN A 202 -21.46 -19.57 0.91
C ASN A 202 -21.63 -18.68 -0.32
N ALA A 203 -22.85 -18.67 -0.88
CA ALA A 203 -23.18 -17.83 -2.03
C ALA A 203 -23.02 -16.33 -1.76
N CYS A 204 -23.23 -15.89 -0.53
CA CYS A 204 -23.06 -14.49 -0.13
C CYS A 204 -21.63 -13.99 -0.26
N ALA A 205 -20.63 -14.89 -0.30
CA ALA A 205 -19.24 -14.48 -0.50
C ALA A 205 -19.02 -13.87 -1.89
N ASP A 206 -19.56 -14.47 -2.96
CA ASP A 206 -19.49 -13.91 -4.31
C ASP A 206 -20.32 -12.61 -4.42
N GLU A 207 -21.48 -12.56 -3.79
CA GLU A 207 -22.30 -11.34 -3.74
C GLU A 207 -21.58 -10.20 -3.02
N PHE A 208 -20.92 -10.49 -1.90
CA PHE A 208 -20.13 -9.50 -1.16
C PHE A 208 -18.95 -8.99 -1.99
N LEU A 209 -18.21 -9.87 -2.65
CA LEU A 209 -17.09 -9.45 -3.52
C LEU A 209 -17.59 -8.60 -4.68
N GLY A 210 -18.72 -8.96 -5.31
CA GLY A 210 -19.36 -8.12 -6.33
C GLY A 210 -19.80 -6.77 -5.78
N PHE A 211 -20.34 -6.72 -4.57
CA PHE A 211 -20.71 -5.48 -3.90
C PHE A 211 -19.53 -4.55 -3.66
N LEU A 212 -18.33 -5.06 -3.35
CA LEU A 212 -17.13 -4.25 -3.18
C LEU A 212 -16.80 -3.39 -4.41
N LEU A 213 -17.16 -3.85 -5.60
CA LEU A 213 -16.98 -3.11 -6.86
C LEU A 213 -18.17 -2.24 -7.24
N SER A 214 -19.25 -2.24 -6.46
CA SER A 214 -20.39 -1.35 -6.73
C SER A 214 -19.98 0.11 -6.55
N PRO A 215 -20.60 1.04 -7.30
CA PRO A 215 -20.31 2.48 -7.15
C PRO A 215 -20.45 2.97 -5.70
N GLN A 216 -21.47 2.48 -4.99
CA GLN A 216 -21.70 2.85 -3.59
C GLN A 216 -20.58 2.37 -2.66
N ALA A 217 -20.20 1.09 -2.74
CA ALA A 217 -19.12 0.55 -1.92
C ALA A 217 -17.78 1.23 -2.23
N GLN A 218 -17.50 1.48 -3.51
CA GLN A 218 -16.29 2.18 -3.93
C GLN A 218 -16.24 3.63 -3.42
N ALA A 219 -17.39 4.31 -3.38
CA ALA A 219 -17.47 5.64 -2.77
C ALA A 219 -17.20 5.60 -1.26
N ASP A 220 -17.78 4.63 -0.56
CA ASP A 220 -17.56 4.46 0.89
C ASP A 220 -16.10 4.09 1.19
N ILE A 221 -15.49 3.22 0.41
CA ILE A 221 -14.07 2.87 0.52
C ILE A 221 -13.20 4.11 0.28
N ALA A 222 -13.42 4.83 -0.82
CA ALA A 222 -12.66 6.04 -1.13
C ALA A 222 -12.78 7.11 -0.03
N LYS A 223 -13.95 7.26 0.56
CA LYS A 223 -14.20 8.22 1.65
C LYS A 223 -13.55 7.83 2.97
N ASN A 224 -13.61 6.55 3.34
CA ASN A 224 -13.21 6.10 4.67
C ASN A 224 -11.79 5.53 4.70
N ASN A 225 -11.35 4.84 3.64
CA ASN A 225 -9.99 4.32 3.50
C ASN A 225 -9.05 5.32 2.79
N VAL A 226 -9.61 6.33 2.13
CA VAL A 226 -8.87 7.38 1.41
C VAL A 226 -7.89 6.78 0.39
N MET A 227 -8.37 5.80 -0.36
CA MET A 227 -7.66 5.13 -1.46
C MET A 227 -8.41 5.36 -2.77
N LEU A 228 -7.73 5.21 -3.89
CA LEU A 228 -8.34 5.39 -5.22
C LEU A 228 -9.28 4.23 -5.55
N PRO A 229 -10.45 4.52 -6.17
CA PRO A 229 -11.39 3.48 -6.57
C PRO A 229 -10.87 2.68 -7.76
N VAL A 230 -11.25 1.40 -7.83
CA VAL A 230 -10.85 0.48 -8.90
C VAL A 230 -11.87 0.37 -10.02
N VAL A 231 -13.02 1.02 -9.89
CA VAL A 231 -14.04 1.13 -10.95
C VAL A 231 -14.38 2.60 -11.19
N GLU A 232 -14.96 2.88 -12.35
CA GLU A 232 -15.49 4.22 -12.63
C GLU A 232 -16.64 4.52 -11.66
N THR A 233 -16.51 5.63 -10.94
CA THR A 233 -17.51 6.08 -9.98
C THR A 233 -17.90 7.52 -10.31
N ASN A 234 -19.18 7.75 -10.51
CA ASN A 234 -19.74 9.09 -10.77
C ASN A 234 -20.16 9.79 -9.48
N ILE A 235 -19.48 9.51 -8.37
CA ILE A 235 -19.92 9.98 -7.07
C ILE A 235 -19.05 11.12 -6.58
N GLU A 236 -19.68 12.31 -6.60
CA GLU A 236 -19.45 13.50 -5.78
C GLU A 236 -18.01 14.05 -5.61
N SER A 237 -17.96 15.31 -5.26
CA SER A 237 -16.79 16.17 -5.01
C SER A 237 -15.61 15.52 -4.26
N HIS A 238 -15.86 14.47 -3.50
CA HIS A 238 -14.86 13.74 -2.72
C HIS A 238 -13.94 12.87 -3.61
N ILE A 239 -14.54 12.09 -4.52
CA ILE A 239 -13.77 11.23 -5.45
C ILE A 239 -13.09 12.10 -6.50
N ASP A 240 -13.74 13.16 -6.94
CA ASP A 240 -13.11 14.14 -7.82
C ASP A 240 -11.90 14.78 -7.16
N ALA A 241 -11.97 15.08 -5.86
CA ALA A 241 -10.85 15.57 -5.10
C ALA A 241 -9.72 14.53 -4.98
N LEU A 242 -10.05 13.24 -4.77
CA LEU A 242 -9.08 12.16 -4.79
C LEU A 242 -8.40 12.04 -6.16
N ASN A 243 -9.18 11.98 -7.22
CA ASN A 243 -8.68 11.83 -8.58
C ASN A 243 -7.84 13.03 -9.06
N SER A 244 -8.23 14.26 -8.66
CA SER A 244 -7.54 15.48 -9.08
C SER A 244 -6.33 15.86 -8.22
N ARG A 245 -6.30 15.43 -6.97
CA ARG A 245 -5.27 15.84 -5.99
C ARG A 245 -4.27 14.75 -5.65
N ALA A 246 -4.62 13.47 -5.81
CA ALA A 246 -3.67 12.38 -5.75
C ALA A 246 -2.79 12.44 -6.99
N LYS A 247 -1.66 13.12 -6.89
CA LYS A 247 -0.72 13.24 -7.98
C LYS A 247 -0.12 11.88 -8.31
N SER A 248 -0.35 11.43 -9.54
CA SER A 248 0.21 10.15 -10.01
C SER A 248 1.63 10.35 -10.51
N MET A 249 2.50 9.45 -10.10
CA MET A 249 3.86 9.31 -10.63
C MET A 249 3.87 8.22 -11.71
N ARG A 250 4.95 8.15 -12.51
CA ARG A 250 5.18 7.00 -13.38
C ARG A 250 5.16 5.72 -12.56
N ILE A 251 4.41 4.72 -13.01
CA ILE A 251 4.30 3.44 -12.32
C ILE A 251 5.53 2.60 -12.63
N LEU A 252 6.22 2.18 -11.58
CA LEU A 252 7.34 1.25 -11.69
C LEU A 252 6.79 -0.19 -11.72
N ASP A 253 7.25 -0.95 -12.70
CA ASP A 253 6.81 -2.34 -12.90
C ASP A 253 7.41 -3.26 -11.82
N THR A 254 6.54 -3.92 -11.09
CA THR A 254 6.89 -4.90 -10.06
C THR A 254 6.23 -6.27 -10.31
N THR A 255 5.63 -6.46 -11.48
CA THR A 255 4.89 -7.68 -11.81
C THR A 255 5.74 -8.94 -11.86
N THR A 256 7.05 -8.80 -12.08
CA THR A 256 8.00 -9.92 -12.11
C THR A 256 8.64 -10.24 -10.78
N VAL A 257 8.34 -9.46 -9.73
CA VAL A 257 8.91 -9.67 -8.39
C VAL A 257 8.26 -10.87 -7.72
N THR A 258 9.08 -11.83 -7.32
CA THR A 258 8.61 -13.05 -6.62
C THR A 258 8.65 -12.89 -5.10
N SER A 259 7.88 -13.72 -4.39
CA SER A 259 7.91 -13.76 -2.92
C SER A 259 9.29 -14.17 -2.38
N GLU A 260 10.04 -14.97 -3.12
CA GLU A 260 11.41 -15.36 -2.75
C GLU A 260 12.38 -14.17 -2.84
N GLN A 261 12.30 -13.37 -3.91
CA GLN A 261 13.07 -12.13 -4.02
C GLN A 261 12.76 -11.17 -2.86
N LEU A 262 11.49 -11.00 -2.51
CA LEU A 262 11.07 -10.16 -1.37
C LEU A 262 11.71 -10.64 -0.06
N LYS A 263 11.76 -11.94 0.20
CA LYS A 263 12.42 -12.51 1.39
C LYS A 263 13.92 -12.21 1.39
N GLY A 264 14.57 -12.35 0.25
CA GLY A 264 15.99 -12.00 0.08
C GLY A 264 16.25 -10.52 0.35
N TRP A 265 15.41 -9.65 -0.15
CA TRP A 265 15.53 -8.20 0.07
C TRP A 265 15.25 -7.78 1.52
N ILE A 266 14.32 -8.45 2.21
CA ILE A 266 14.12 -8.25 3.65
C ILE A 266 15.39 -8.60 4.42
N ASN A 267 16.03 -9.73 4.12
CA ASN A 267 17.28 -10.11 4.75
C ASN A 267 18.41 -9.10 4.48
N GLN A 268 18.49 -8.56 3.26
CA GLN A 268 19.44 -7.53 2.90
C GLN A 268 19.20 -6.23 3.69
N TRP A 269 17.95 -5.80 3.77
CA TRP A 269 17.55 -4.63 4.56
C TRP A 269 17.90 -4.79 6.05
N GLN A 270 17.68 -5.97 6.65
CA GLN A 270 17.99 -6.23 8.06
C GLN A 270 19.49 -6.14 8.39
N LYS A 271 20.36 -6.35 7.40
CA LYS A 271 21.81 -6.32 7.57
C LYS A 271 22.42 -4.95 7.33
N ALA A 272 21.65 -4.03 6.82
CA ALA A 272 22.06 -2.67 6.54
C ALA A 272 21.89 -1.76 7.75
#